data_de06885bed36adb9f9a89637da72119f
#
_entry.id   de06885bed36adb9f9a89637da72119f
#
_cell.length_a   1.000
_cell.length_b   1.000
_cell.length_c   1.000
_cell.angle_alpha   90.00
_cell.angle_beta   90.00
_cell.angle_gamma   90.00
#
_symmetry.space_group_name_H-M   'P 1'
#
loop_
_entity.id
_entity.type
_entity.pdbx_description
1 polymer ?
#
loop_
_entity_poly.entity_id
_entity_poly.type
_entity_poly.pdbx_seq_one_letter_code
_entity_poly.pdbx_strand_id
1 'polypeptide(L)'
;MTQNQELKMTLLDKFGVIDDPKTVSFCREAYKFLTEDESKEAPQAPVSFLQKYCKNERDGIYLVYEDGAYTKYALNLVNKGVKYIGIIHYGHPFCVALKDAGRFSLIKKGVECEEESEFYVESETEALHDWECVERTKRIQELGTDIPLNEGEYIPALPMVVAMRYWKNRGLDEALIAVGGEPLQNDSYCWSVTEYSANNAWSVNFGSGYVYGTHYSKYSTYGVVRPVAAFNL
;
A
#
# COMPACT_ATOMS: atom_id res chain seq x y z
N MET A 1 13.26 -19.62 -5.54
CA MET A 1 12.13 -20.50 -5.13
C MET A 1 11.48 -21.00 -6.40
N THR A 2 11.14 -22.28 -6.50
CA THR A 2 10.41 -22.78 -7.67
C THR A 2 8.94 -22.34 -7.60
N GLN A 3 8.25 -22.24 -8.74
CA GLN A 3 6.83 -21.85 -8.81
C GLN A 3 5.95 -22.72 -7.88
N ASN A 4 6.29 -24.01 -7.75
CA ASN A 4 5.60 -24.92 -6.83
C ASN A 4 5.85 -24.61 -5.35
N GLN A 5 7.03 -24.13 -4.97
CA GLN A 5 7.31 -23.73 -3.59
C GLN A 5 6.56 -22.45 -3.22
N GLU A 6 6.43 -21.50 -4.15
CA GLU A 6 5.63 -20.28 -3.96
C GLU A 6 4.13 -20.60 -3.85
N LEU A 7 3.61 -21.48 -4.71
CA LEU A 7 2.21 -21.91 -4.63
C LEU A 7 1.92 -22.62 -3.31
N LYS A 8 2.81 -23.50 -2.85
CA LYS A 8 2.67 -24.21 -1.57
C LYS A 8 2.62 -23.24 -0.38
N MET A 9 3.50 -22.24 -0.34
CA MET A 9 3.51 -21.23 0.72
C MET A 9 2.23 -20.37 0.66
N THR A 10 1.81 -19.94 -0.53
CA THR A 10 0.57 -19.18 -0.72
C THR A 10 -0.66 -19.96 -0.26
N LEU A 11 -0.72 -21.25 -0.57
CA LEU A 11 -1.80 -22.13 -0.13
C LEU A 11 -1.83 -22.27 1.39
N LEU A 12 -0.69 -22.49 2.04
CA LEU A 12 -0.58 -22.58 3.51
C LEU A 12 -1.05 -21.29 4.18
N ASP A 13 -0.61 -20.13 3.69
CA ASP A 13 -0.99 -18.83 4.25
C ASP A 13 -2.51 -18.54 4.13
N LYS A 14 -3.17 -19.15 3.16
CA LYS A 14 -4.60 -18.89 2.85
C LYS A 14 -5.56 -19.95 3.38
N PHE A 15 -5.08 -21.08 3.87
CA PHE A 15 -5.92 -22.21 4.33
C PHE A 15 -6.91 -21.84 5.44
N GLY A 16 -6.64 -20.80 6.24
CA GLY A 16 -7.51 -20.34 7.32
C GLY A 16 -8.40 -19.12 7.00
N VAL A 17 -8.31 -18.58 5.78
CA VAL A 17 -8.91 -17.27 5.43
C VAL A 17 -9.93 -17.39 4.28
N ILE A 18 -10.12 -18.58 3.73
CA ILE A 18 -10.95 -18.79 2.53
C ILE A 18 -12.27 -19.43 2.94
N ASP A 19 -13.36 -18.67 2.82
CA ASP A 19 -14.72 -19.14 3.13
C ASP A 19 -15.46 -19.78 1.93
N ASP A 20 -14.93 -19.60 0.71
CA ASP A 20 -15.56 -20.17 -0.50
C ASP A 20 -15.24 -21.68 -0.64
N PRO A 21 -16.27 -22.58 -0.61
CA PRO A 21 -16.06 -24.02 -0.62
C PRO A 21 -15.29 -24.56 -1.84
N LYS A 22 -15.45 -23.93 -3.02
CA LYS A 22 -14.76 -24.35 -4.25
C LYS A 22 -13.27 -24.03 -4.16
N THR A 23 -12.95 -22.85 -3.65
CA THR A 23 -11.57 -22.40 -3.43
C THR A 23 -10.89 -23.23 -2.35
N VAL A 24 -11.59 -23.56 -1.26
CA VAL A 24 -11.09 -24.46 -0.20
C VAL A 24 -10.80 -25.86 -0.77
N SER A 25 -11.69 -26.40 -1.60
CA SER A 25 -11.49 -27.70 -2.25
C SER A 25 -10.26 -27.69 -3.15
N PHE A 26 -10.14 -26.66 -4.00
CA PHE A 26 -8.96 -26.48 -4.85
C PHE A 26 -7.66 -26.38 -4.04
N CYS A 27 -7.63 -25.55 -2.99
CA CYS A 27 -6.45 -25.42 -2.15
C CYS A 27 -6.01 -26.74 -1.53
N ARG A 28 -6.99 -27.56 -1.10
CA ARG A 28 -6.74 -28.87 -0.50
C ARG A 28 -6.19 -29.86 -1.51
N GLU A 29 -6.73 -29.88 -2.72
CA GLU A 29 -6.27 -30.74 -3.82
C GLU A 29 -4.87 -30.33 -4.32
N ALA A 30 -4.66 -29.03 -4.51
CA ALA A 30 -3.36 -28.50 -4.92
C ALA A 30 -2.28 -28.75 -3.87
N TYR A 31 -2.62 -28.61 -2.57
CA TYR A 31 -1.69 -28.91 -1.49
C TYR A 31 -1.31 -30.39 -1.46
N LYS A 32 -2.27 -31.32 -1.64
CA LYS A 32 -2.00 -32.75 -1.76
C LYS A 32 -1.10 -33.07 -2.95
N PHE A 33 -1.41 -32.51 -4.13
CA PHE A 33 -0.57 -32.64 -5.31
C PHE A 33 0.89 -32.22 -5.04
N LEU A 34 1.10 -31.09 -4.39
CA LEU A 34 2.43 -30.55 -4.10
C LEU A 34 3.19 -31.29 -2.98
N THR A 35 2.49 -32.14 -2.21
CA THR A 35 3.09 -32.85 -1.07
C THR A 35 3.19 -34.36 -1.24
N GLU A 36 2.32 -34.97 -2.04
CA GLU A 36 2.14 -36.42 -2.05
C GLU A 36 2.48 -37.10 -3.39
N ASP A 37 2.38 -36.44 -4.55
CA ASP A 37 2.53 -37.10 -5.84
C ASP A 37 2.86 -36.14 -7.00
N GLU A 38 4.14 -36.11 -7.39
CA GLU A 38 4.64 -35.34 -8.55
C GLU A 38 4.24 -35.97 -9.91
N SER A 39 3.62 -37.15 -9.94
CA SER A 39 3.29 -37.90 -11.17
C SER A 39 1.91 -37.57 -11.74
N LYS A 40 1.07 -36.84 -11.01
CA LYS A 40 -0.28 -36.46 -11.43
C LYS A 40 -0.29 -35.08 -12.06
N GLU A 41 -1.26 -34.85 -12.96
CA GLU A 41 -1.50 -33.55 -13.53
C GLU A 41 -2.00 -32.58 -12.44
N ALA A 42 -1.36 -31.40 -12.32
CA ALA A 42 -1.68 -30.42 -11.30
C ALA A 42 -3.14 -29.94 -11.46
N PRO A 43 -3.90 -29.81 -10.37
CA PRO A 43 -5.26 -29.30 -10.44
C PRO A 43 -5.26 -27.87 -10.98
N GLN A 44 -6.15 -27.59 -11.94
CA GLN A 44 -6.28 -26.24 -12.52
C GLN A 44 -6.92 -25.29 -11.51
N ALA A 45 -6.16 -24.26 -11.14
CA ALA A 45 -6.67 -23.21 -10.26
C ALA A 45 -7.81 -22.43 -10.93
N PRO A 46 -8.94 -22.20 -10.25
CA PRO A 46 -9.93 -21.26 -10.73
C PRO A 46 -9.31 -19.89 -11.00
N VAL A 47 -9.67 -19.24 -12.11
CA VAL A 47 -9.15 -17.91 -12.47
C VAL A 47 -9.35 -16.90 -11.33
N SER A 48 -10.49 -16.97 -10.65
CA SER A 48 -10.80 -16.17 -9.46
C SER A 48 -9.81 -16.39 -8.30
N PHE A 49 -9.31 -17.61 -8.12
CA PHE A 49 -8.31 -17.93 -7.11
C PHE A 49 -6.96 -17.32 -7.49
N LEU A 50 -6.51 -17.52 -8.75
CA LEU A 50 -5.25 -16.97 -9.23
C LEU A 50 -5.23 -15.45 -9.14
N GLN A 51 -6.32 -14.78 -9.47
CA GLN A 51 -6.44 -13.33 -9.38
C GLN A 51 -6.50 -12.81 -7.94
N LYS A 52 -7.15 -13.54 -7.04
CA LYS A 52 -7.41 -13.08 -5.67
C LYS A 52 -6.34 -13.50 -4.66
N TYR A 53 -5.75 -14.67 -4.80
CA TYR A 53 -4.93 -15.30 -3.75
C TYR A 53 -3.50 -15.65 -4.15
N CYS A 54 -3.21 -15.87 -5.43
CA CYS A 54 -1.84 -16.03 -5.86
C CYS A 54 -1.17 -14.65 -5.86
N LYS A 55 0.00 -14.54 -5.21
CA LYS A 55 0.86 -13.39 -5.37
C LYS A 55 1.01 -13.13 -6.86
N ASN A 56 0.63 -11.95 -7.30
CA ASN A 56 1.08 -11.47 -8.60
C ASN A 56 2.61 -11.58 -8.56
N GLU A 57 3.23 -12.25 -9.53
CA GLU A 57 4.70 -12.38 -9.62
C GLU A 57 5.41 -11.02 -9.57
N ARG A 58 4.66 -9.96 -9.84
CA ARG A 58 5.10 -8.58 -9.77
C ARG A 58 5.02 -7.96 -8.37
N ASP A 59 4.27 -8.53 -7.43
CA ASP A 59 4.18 -7.95 -6.08
C ASP A 59 5.58 -7.89 -5.44
N GLY A 60 5.88 -6.75 -4.83
CA GLY A 60 7.19 -6.53 -4.24
C GLY A 60 7.62 -5.08 -4.19
N ILE A 61 8.88 -4.90 -3.89
CA ILE A 61 9.56 -3.62 -3.78
C ILE A 61 10.49 -3.43 -4.97
N TYR A 62 10.53 -2.23 -5.51
CA TYR A 62 11.30 -1.85 -6.68
C TYR A 62 12.08 -0.57 -6.42
N LEU A 63 13.23 -0.42 -7.06
CA LEU A 63 13.90 0.85 -7.21
C LEU A 63 13.40 1.50 -8.50
N VAL A 64 12.94 2.74 -8.41
CA VAL A 64 12.45 3.52 -9.55
C VAL A 64 13.40 4.69 -9.75
N TYR A 65 14.01 4.78 -10.93
CA TYR A 65 15.06 5.73 -11.24
C TYR A 65 14.49 7.03 -11.85
N GLU A 66 15.32 8.09 -11.91
CA GLU A 66 14.94 9.39 -12.45
C GLU A 66 14.49 9.35 -13.91
N ASP A 67 15.01 8.44 -14.71
CA ASP A 67 14.65 8.21 -16.11
C ASP A 67 13.38 7.39 -16.31
N GLY A 68 12.73 6.95 -15.20
CA GLY A 68 11.54 6.11 -15.21
C GLY A 68 11.82 4.60 -15.32
N ALA A 69 13.07 4.19 -15.48
CA ALA A 69 13.43 2.78 -15.39
C ALA A 69 13.17 2.24 -13.97
N TYR A 70 12.92 0.95 -13.87
CA TYR A 70 12.74 0.31 -12.56
C TYR A 70 13.37 -1.08 -12.51
N THR A 71 13.73 -1.50 -11.29
CA THR A 71 14.28 -2.82 -11.05
C THR A 71 13.77 -3.38 -9.73
N LYS A 72 13.48 -4.68 -9.64
CA LYS A 72 13.05 -5.29 -8.39
C LYS A 72 14.17 -5.20 -7.36
N TYR A 73 13.84 -4.70 -6.16
CA TYR A 73 14.83 -4.51 -5.10
C TYR A 73 15.48 -5.84 -4.68
N ALA A 74 16.80 -5.83 -4.58
CA ALA A 74 17.62 -6.89 -4.02
C ALA A 74 18.83 -6.28 -3.30
N LEU A 75 19.31 -6.96 -2.25
CA LEU A 75 20.31 -6.48 -1.27
C LEU A 75 21.68 -6.08 -1.85
N ASN A 76 21.96 -6.04 -3.08
CA ASN A 76 23.29 -5.70 -3.64
C ASN A 76 23.19 -4.85 -4.91
N LEU A 77 22.08 -4.13 -5.11
CA LEU A 77 21.90 -3.30 -6.29
C LEU A 77 22.63 -1.95 -6.16
N VAL A 78 23.02 -1.40 -7.30
CA VAL A 78 23.56 -0.03 -7.38
C VAL A 78 22.41 0.96 -7.20
N ASN A 79 22.48 1.74 -6.13
CA ASN A 79 21.42 2.61 -5.64
C ASN A 79 21.54 4.07 -6.09
N LYS A 80 22.30 4.38 -7.16
CA LYS A 80 22.48 5.75 -7.65
C LYS A 80 21.32 6.16 -8.58
N GLY A 81 20.82 7.38 -8.41
CA GLY A 81 19.76 7.95 -9.26
C GLY A 81 18.38 7.36 -8.99
N VAL A 82 18.16 6.74 -7.83
CA VAL A 82 16.84 6.29 -7.41
C VAL A 82 16.03 7.50 -6.96
N LYS A 83 14.85 7.67 -7.57
CA LYS A 83 13.92 8.76 -7.29
C LYS A 83 12.86 8.36 -6.28
N TYR A 84 12.35 7.13 -6.40
CA TYR A 84 11.28 6.57 -5.56
C TYR A 84 11.54 5.10 -5.25
N ILE A 85 10.89 4.61 -4.20
CA ILE A 85 10.70 3.17 -4.01
C ILE A 85 9.33 2.77 -4.57
N GLY A 86 9.31 1.94 -5.60
CA GLY A 86 8.09 1.37 -6.15
C GLY A 86 7.57 0.23 -5.26
N ILE A 87 6.27 0.18 -5.09
CA ILE A 87 5.56 -0.94 -4.45
C ILE A 87 4.52 -1.46 -5.42
N ILE A 88 4.46 -2.79 -5.59
CA ILE A 88 3.29 -3.44 -6.15
C ILE A 88 2.68 -4.27 -5.02
N HIS A 89 1.42 -3.99 -4.69
CA HIS A 89 0.70 -4.65 -3.60
C HIS A 89 -0.67 -5.10 -4.09
N TYR A 90 -0.86 -6.42 -4.14
CA TYR A 90 -2.05 -7.06 -4.75
C TYR A 90 -2.35 -6.55 -6.17
N GLY A 91 -1.28 -6.33 -6.95
CA GLY A 91 -1.38 -5.85 -8.32
C GLY A 91 -1.56 -4.33 -8.47
N HIS A 92 -1.66 -3.56 -7.38
CA HIS A 92 -1.73 -2.10 -7.39
C HIS A 92 -0.32 -1.50 -7.31
N PRO A 93 0.18 -0.87 -8.39
CA PRO A 93 1.48 -0.23 -8.42
C PRO A 93 1.40 1.22 -7.92
N PHE A 94 2.34 1.63 -7.08
CA PHE A 94 2.58 3.03 -6.71
C PHE A 94 4.02 3.24 -6.27
N CYS A 95 4.49 4.47 -6.35
CA CYS A 95 5.80 4.89 -5.87
C CYS A 95 5.67 5.56 -4.51
N VAL A 96 6.66 5.38 -3.65
CA VAL A 96 6.79 6.01 -2.33
C VAL A 96 7.98 6.96 -2.35
N ALA A 97 7.81 8.19 -1.92
CA ALA A 97 8.89 9.16 -1.78
C ALA A 97 9.95 8.69 -0.79
N LEU A 98 11.21 9.06 -1.00
CA LEU A 98 12.32 8.61 -0.17
C LEU A 98 12.28 9.19 1.25
N LYS A 99 11.55 10.32 1.44
CA LYS A 99 11.40 10.99 2.74
C LYS A 99 9.97 11.42 3.00
N ASP A 100 9.66 11.64 4.27
CA ASP A 100 8.41 12.29 4.66
C ASP A 100 8.43 13.76 4.19
N ALA A 101 7.27 14.26 3.76
CA ALA A 101 7.08 15.69 3.52
C ALA A 101 7.18 16.50 4.83
N GLY A 102 6.98 15.84 5.95
CA GLY A 102 6.98 16.42 7.29
C GLY A 102 5.67 16.16 8.05
N ARG A 103 5.51 16.88 9.16
CA ARG A 103 4.28 16.86 9.97
C ARG A 103 3.41 18.05 9.60
N PHE A 104 2.25 17.76 9.05
CA PHE A 104 1.30 18.77 8.61
C PHE A 104 -0.11 18.40 9.04
N SER A 105 -0.98 19.41 9.17
CA SER A 105 -2.42 19.17 9.08
C SER A 105 -2.78 18.86 7.63
N LEU A 106 -3.74 17.99 7.43
CA LEU A 106 -4.21 17.66 6.07
C LEU A 106 -4.84 18.90 5.41
N ILE A 107 -5.59 19.68 6.19
CA ILE A 107 -6.25 20.93 5.78
C ILE A 107 -5.82 22.03 6.74
N LYS A 108 -5.70 23.25 6.25
CA LYS A 108 -5.38 24.46 7.04
C LYS A 108 -6.45 24.72 8.10
N LYS A 109 -6.02 25.17 9.26
CA LYS A 109 -6.93 25.59 10.31
C LYS A 109 -7.80 26.77 9.86
N GLY A 110 -9.10 26.66 10.09
CA GLY A 110 -10.08 27.69 9.74
C GLY A 110 -10.72 27.52 8.36
N VAL A 111 -10.35 26.46 7.62
CA VAL A 111 -11.10 26.04 6.43
C VAL A 111 -12.34 25.27 6.89
N GLU A 112 -13.51 25.64 6.39
CA GLU A 112 -14.74 24.91 6.64
C GLU A 112 -14.94 23.87 5.55
N CYS A 113 -15.17 22.60 5.95
CA CYS A 113 -15.55 21.53 5.05
C CYS A 113 -17.06 21.34 5.11
N GLU A 114 -17.66 20.97 3.99
CA GLU A 114 -19.07 20.59 3.91
C GLU A 114 -19.37 19.44 4.87
N GLU A 115 -20.55 19.46 5.53
CA GLU A 115 -20.94 18.39 6.45
C GLU A 115 -21.14 17.04 5.74
N GLU A 116 -21.60 17.06 4.49
CA GLU A 116 -21.80 15.89 3.63
C GLU A 116 -20.98 16.05 2.35
N SER A 117 -20.34 14.99 1.90
CA SER A 117 -19.56 14.98 0.67
C SER A 117 -19.44 13.54 0.13
N GLU A 118 -19.47 13.39 -1.19
CA GLU A 118 -19.18 12.12 -1.86
C GLU A 118 -17.75 11.61 -1.64
N PHE A 119 -16.85 12.48 -1.16
CA PHE A 119 -15.48 12.14 -0.82
C PHE A 119 -15.35 11.47 0.58
N TYR A 120 -16.39 11.50 1.41
CA TYR A 120 -16.34 10.88 2.73
C TYR A 120 -16.61 9.39 2.65
N VAL A 121 -15.72 8.61 3.24
CA VAL A 121 -15.78 7.15 3.29
C VAL A 121 -15.73 6.73 4.75
N GLU A 122 -16.90 6.51 5.37
CA GLU A 122 -17.01 6.15 6.78
C GLU A 122 -16.75 4.66 7.04
N SER A 123 -16.98 3.82 6.04
CA SER A 123 -16.72 2.39 6.11
C SER A 123 -15.23 2.08 5.96
N GLU A 124 -14.61 1.47 6.97
CA GLU A 124 -13.22 1.02 6.89
C GLU A 124 -12.99 0.07 5.71
N THR A 125 -13.95 -0.85 5.47
CA THR A 125 -13.86 -1.78 4.35
C THR A 125 -13.83 -1.06 3.00
N GLU A 126 -14.66 -0.06 2.81
CA GLU A 126 -14.70 0.74 1.59
C GLU A 126 -13.42 1.60 1.46
N ALA A 127 -12.99 2.22 2.55
CA ALA A 127 -11.78 3.04 2.58
C ALA A 127 -10.52 2.22 2.24
N LEU A 128 -10.44 0.94 2.66
CA LEU A 128 -9.35 0.03 2.33
C LEU A 128 -9.34 -0.42 0.86
N HIS A 129 -10.41 -0.17 0.11
CA HIS A 129 -10.51 -0.45 -1.32
C HIS A 129 -10.46 0.82 -2.20
N ASP A 130 -10.40 1.99 -1.59
CA ASP A 130 -10.34 3.27 -2.27
C ASP A 130 -8.89 3.68 -2.55
N TRP A 131 -8.40 3.36 -3.75
CA TRP A 131 -7.05 3.68 -4.22
C TRP A 131 -6.93 5.08 -4.84
N GLU A 132 -8.02 5.87 -4.87
CA GLU A 132 -8.03 7.18 -5.50
C GLU A 132 -7.28 8.23 -4.67
N CYS A 133 -6.06 8.54 -5.08
CA CYS A 133 -5.25 9.56 -4.41
C CYS A 133 -5.14 10.85 -5.20
N VAL A 134 -5.30 10.82 -6.54
CA VAL A 134 -5.04 11.97 -7.42
C VAL A 134 -6.13 13.03 -7.23
N GLU A 135 -7.38 12.68 -7.50
CA GLU A 135 -8.51 13.61 -7.37
C GLU A 135 -8.72 14.05 -5.92
N ARG A 136 -8.53 13.12 -4.97
CA ARG A 136 -8.61 13.45 -3.55
C ARG A 136 -7.52 14.42 -3.11
N THR A 137 -6.27 14.29 -3.62
CA THR A 137 -5.19 15.25 -3.33
C THR A 137 -5.52 16.62 -3.91
N LYS A 138 -6.04 16.69 -5.15
CA LYS A 138 -6.48 17.96 -5.74
C LYS A 138 -7.55 18.65 -4.88
N ARG A 139 -8.56 17.89 -4.41
CA ARG A 139 -9.57 18.41 -3.50
C ARG A 139 -8.95 19.00 -2.23
N ILE A 140 -8.01 18.30 -1.59
CA ILE A 140 -7.33 18.81 -0.39
C ILE A 140 -6.53 20.09 -0.70
N GLN A 141 -5.92 20.16 -1.88
CA GLN A 141 -5.21 21.36 -2.34
C GLN A 141 -6.19 22.53 -2.59
N GLU A 142 -7.33 22.30 -3.19
CA GLU A 142 -8.39 23.29 -3.41
C GLU A 142 -9.00 23.81 -2.10
N LEU A 143 -9.22 22.92 -1.13
CA LEU A 143 -9.63 23.29 0.23
C LEU A 143 -8.56 24.12 0.95
N GLY A 144 -7.30 23.86 0.69
CA GLY A 144 -6.14 24.56 1.25
C GLY A 144 -5.33 23.69 2.20
N THR A 145 -4.11 23.37 1.79
CA THR A 145 -3.12 22.64 2.58
C THR A 145 -1.74 23.32 2.47
N ASP A 146 -0.87 23.06 3.45
CA ASP A 146 0.54 23.46 3.43
C ASP A 146 1.48 22.28 3.17
N ILE A 147 0.95 21.10 2.85
CA ILE A 147 1.76 19.91 2.57
C ILE A 147 2.57 20.15 1.30
N PRO A 148 3.92 20.16 1.38
CA PRO A 148 4.75 20.35 0.22
C PRO A 148 4.80 19.05 -0.60
N LEU A 149 4.25 19.08 -1.79
CA LEU A 149 4.31 18.00 -2.77
C LEU A 149 5.11 18.47 -3.98
N ASN A 150 6.00 17.61 -4.48
CA ASN A 150 6.67 17.83 -5.74
C ASN A 150 5.69 17.58 -6.90
N GLU A 151 6.07 18.00 -8.11
CA GLU A 151 5.27 17.70 -9.31
C GLU A 151 5.11 16.19 -9.49
N GLY A 152 3.85 15.74 -9.66
CA GLY A 152 3.50 14.33 -9.80
C GLY A 152 3.44 13.54 -8.48
N GLU A 153 3.61 14.21 -7.34
CA GLU A 153 3.40 13.61 -6.02
C GLU A 153 1.99 13.90 -5.48
N TYR A 154 1.48 12.95 -4.71
CA TYR A 154 0.15 12.97 -4.12
C TYR A 154 0.21 12.54 -2.65
N ILE A 155 -0.80 12.93 -1.88
CA ILE A 155 -1.03 12.36 -0.54
C ILE A 155 -1.57 10.95 -0.73
N PRO A 156 -1.03 9.91 -0.05
CA PRO A 156 -1.43 8.53 -0.28
C PRO A 156 -2.90 8.29 0.09
N ALA A 157 -3.60 7.47 -0.69
CA ALA A 157 -4.88 6.89 -0.27
C ALA A 157 -4.68 5.86 0.86
N LEU A 158 -5.73 5.54 1.62
CA LEU A 158 -5.62 4.64 2.77
C LEU A 158 -4.99 3.28 2.44
N PRO A 159 -5.40 2.55 1.36
CA PRO A 159 -4.78 1.27 1.04
C PRO A 159 -3.29 1.38 0.72
N MET A 160 -2.82 2.51 0.18
CA MET A 160 -1.39 2.75 -0.05
C MET A 160 -0.62 2.88 1.28
N VAL A 161 -1.19 3.58 2.26
CA VAL A 161 -0.58 3.70 3.61
C VAL A 161 -0.53 2.35 4.31
N VAL A 162 -1.60 1.56 4.21
CA VAL A 162 -1.66 0.18 4.73
C VAL A 162 -0.63 -0.72 4.02
N ALA A 163 -0.50 -0.61 2.69
CA ALA A 163 0.52 -1.33 1.93
C ALA A 163 1.95 -0.93 2.34
N MET A 164 2.23 0.36 2.54
CA MET A 164 3.51 0.82 3.10
C MET A 164 3.79 0.17 4.46
N ARG A 165 2.79 0.13 5.35
CA ARG A 165 2.92 -0.55 6.66
C ARG A 165 3.16 -2.05 6.52
N TYR A 166 2.49 -2.71 5.59
CA TYR A 166 2.70 -4.13 5.29
C TYR A 166 4.14 -4.40 4.84
N TRP A 167 4.65 -3.59 3.91
CA TRP A 167 5.99 -3.75 3.34
C TRP A 167 7.10 -3.19 4.22
N LYS A 168 6.81 -2.38 5.22
CA LYS A 168 7.78 -1.74 6.12
C LYS A 168 8.87 -2.71 6.57
N ASN A 169 8.49 -3.78 7.24
CA ASN A 169 9.42 -4.80 7.77
C ASN A 169 9.64 -5.96 6.77
N ARG A 170 9.29 -5.77 5.50
CA ARG A 170 9.44 -6.75 4.42
C ARG A 170 10.29 -6.21 3.27
N GLY A 171 11.20 -5.30 3.59
CA GLY A 171 12.19 -4.76 2.67
C GLY A 171 12.00 -3.29 2.31
N LEU A 172 10.87 -2.62 2.67
CA LEU A 172 10.68 -1.21 2.33
C LEU A 172 11.64 -0.30 3.09
N ASP A 173 11.77 -0.47 4.41
CA ASP A 173 12.69 0.34 5.21
C ASP A 173 14.16 0.10 4.79
N GLU A 174 14.52 -1.17 4.52
CA GLU A 174 15.85 -1.51 4.02
C GLU A 174 16.11 -0.87 2.65
N ALA A 175 15.14 -0.89 1.74
CA ALA A 175 15.27 -0.27 0.44
C ALA A 175 15.42 1.25 0.55
N LEU A 176 14.58 1.91 1.38
CA LEU A 176 14.68 3.34 1.65
C LEU A 176 16.06 3.73 2.18
N ILE A 177 16.55 3.03 3.21
CA ILE A 177 17.87 3.27 3.81
C ILE A 177 18.99 3.05 2.77
N ALA A 178 18.92 1.98 1.98
CA ALA A 178 19.92 1.64 0.99
C ALA A 178 20.10 2.71 -0.09
N VAL A 179 19.06 3.47 -0.41
CA VAL A 179 19.09 4.57 -1.40
C VAL A 179 19.32 5.96 -0.76
N GLY A 180 19.57 6.03 0.56
CA GLY A 180 19.76 7.29 1.27
C GLY A 180 18.47 8.03 1.65
N GLY A 181 17.34 7.33 1.60
CA GLY A 181 16.06 7.80 2.10
C GLY A 181 15.91 7.59 3.62
N GLU A 182 14.70 7.85 4.11
CA GLU A 182 14.35 7.72 5.53
C GLU A 182 13.35 6.57 5.72
N PRO A 183 13.57 5.67 6.71
CA PRO A 183 12.63 4.61 7.02
C PRO A 183 11.32 5.19 7.55
N LEU A 184 10.23 4.43 7.45
CA LEU A 184 8.94 4.82 7.99
C LEU A 184 9.00 4.86 9.53
N GLN A 185 8.56 5.96 10.14
CA GLN A 185 8.66 6.18 11.59
C GLN A 185 7.61 5.36 12.36
N ASN A 186 8.05 4.60 13.39
CA ASN A 186 7.17 3.72 14.16
C ASN A 186 6.20 4.47 15.10
N ASP A 187 6.60 5.64 15.59
CA ASP A 187 5.85 6.43 16.56
C ASP A 187 4.94 7.49 15.91
N SER A 188 4.79 7.42 14.59
CA SER A 188 4.03 8.39 13.82
C SER A 188 2.79 7.79 13.18
N TYR A 189 1.76 8.61 13.10
CA TYR A 189 0.62 8.38 12.23
C TYR A 189 0.92 8.95 10.86
N CYS A 190 0.64 8.17 9.82
CA CYS A 190 0.69 8.65 8.44
C CYS A 190 -0.71 9.00 7.98
N TRP A 191 -0.90 10.23 7.51
CA TRP A 191 -2.14 10.66 6.89
C TRP A 191 -2.42 9.88 5.61
N SER A 192 -3.67 9.54 5.39
CA SER A 192 -4.18 9.29 4.05
C SER A 192 -5.02 10.46 3.57
N VAL A 193 -5.17 10.57 2.25
CA VAL A 193 -6.07 11.54 1.63
C VAL A 193 -7.53 11.07 1.67
N THR A 194 -7.80 9.82 2.05
CA THR A 194 -9.14 9.26 2.20
C THR A 194 -9.82 9.92 3.41
N GLU A 195 -10.80 10.76 3.15
CA GLU A 195 -11.52 11.51 4.19
C GLU A 195 -12.56 10.60 4.85
N TYR A 196 -12.64 10.64 6.19
CA TYR A 196 -13.68 9.95 6.94
C TYR A 196 -14.97 10.80 7.04
N SER A 197 -14.81 12.09 7.31
CA SER A 197 -15.90 13.05 7.51
C SER A 197 -15.44 14.49 7.24
N ALA A 198 -16.29 15.47 7.44
CA ALA A 198 -15.93 16.89 7.40
C ALA A 198 -14.69 17.23 8.24
N ASN A 199 -14.53 16.59 9.38
CA ASN A 199 -13.48 16.92 10.36
C ASN A 199 -12.31 15.91 10.39
N ASN A 200 -12.51 14.68 9.91
CA ASN A 200 -11.56 13.60 10.10
C ASN A 200 -11.13 12.96 8.77
N ALA A 201 -9.91 12.43 8.74
CA ALA A 201 -9.41 11.61 7.66
C ALA A 201 -8.80 10.31 8.22
N TRP A 202 -8.76 9.29 7.39
CA TRP A 202 -8.13 8.03 7.72
C TRP A 202 -6.62 8.19 7.89
N SER A 203 -6.07 7.49 8.86
CA SER A 203 -4.64 7.48 9.14
C SER A 203 -4.19 6.11 9.65
N VAL A 204 -2.91 5.80 9.50
CA VAL A 204 -2.34 4.53 9.94
C VAL A 204 -1.14 4.79 10.85
N ASN A 205 -1.09 4.13 11.98
CA ASN A 205 0.11 4.11 12.82
C ASN A 205 1.09 3.05 12.31
N PHE A 206 2.27 3.46 11.88
CA PHE A 206 3.25 2.53 11.33
C PHE A 206 3.84 1.56 12.34
N GLY A 207 3.86 1.87 13.62
CA GLY A 207 4.33 0.97 14.67
C GLY A 207 3.32 -0.13 14.98
N SER A 208 2.12 0.25 15.41
CA SER A 208 1.07 -0.70 15.81
C SER A 208 0.32 -1.31 14.63
N GLY A 209 0.24 -0.61 13.50
CA GLY A 209 -0.57 -1.00 12.36
C GLY A 209 -2.06 -0.65 12.49
N TYR A 210 -2.46 0.06 13.55
CA TYR A 210 -3.84 0.50 13.70
C TYR A 210 -4.24 1.50 12.63
N VAL A 211 -5.46 1.32 12.11
CA VAL A 211 -6.14 2.20 11.14
C VAL A 211 -7.19 3.00 11.90
N TYR A 212 -7.20 4.31 11.72
CA TYR A 212 -8.12 5.20 12.44
C TYR A 212 -8.82 6.16 11.48
N GLY A 213 -10.16 6.18 11.52
CA GLY A 213 -11.00 7.15 10.78
C GLY A 213 -11.36 8.37 11.62
N THR A 214 -11.59 8.19 12.92
CA THR A 214 -12.17 9.22 13.80
C THR A 214 -11.19 9.82 14.80
N HIS A 215 -9.95 9.35 14.87
CA HIS A 215 -9.05 9.68 15.98
C HIS A 215 -8.41 11.07 15.83
N TYR A 216 -8.05 11.46 14.61
CA TYR A 216 -7.38 12.72 14.35
C TYR A 216 -8.18 13.61 13.41
N SER A 217 -8.34 14.87 13.84
CA SER A 217 -8.90 15.92 13.00
C SER A 217 -7.94 16.27 11.87
N LYS A 218 -8.46 16.51 10.67
CA LYS A 218 -7.73 17.00 9.49
C LYS A 218 -6.94 18.28 9.75
N TYR A 219 -7.28 19.03 10.79
CA TYR A 219 -6.60 20.26 11.21
C TYR A 219 -5.44 20.00 12.18
N SER A 220 -5.20 18.75 12.54
CA SER A 220 -4.14 18.34 13.47
C SER A 220 -2.80 18.15 12.77
N THR A 221 -1.72 18.63 13.36
CA THR A 221 -0.33 18.46 12.86
C THR A 221 0.37 17.22 13.39
N TYR A 222 -0.34 16.27 13.99
CA TYR A 222 0.26 15.06 14.57
C TYR A 222 0.70 14.03 13.52
N GLY A 223 0.07 14.02 12.33
CA GLY A 223 0.38 13.06 11.30
C GLY A 223 1.54 13.48 10.42
N VAL A 224 2.35 12.53 9.98
CA VAL A 224 3.31 12.69 8.90
C VAL A 224 2.61 12.47 7.56
N VAL A 225 3.18 12.99 6.49
CA VAL A 225 2.78 12.67 5.11
C VAL A 225 3.99 12.06 4.41
N ARG A 226 3.82 10.83 3.93
CA ARG A 226 4.77 10.17 3.02
C ARG A 226 4.20 10.27 1.60
N PRO A 227 4.69 11.17 0.75
CA PRO A 227 4.13 11.33 -0.59
C PRO A 227 4.25 10.06 -1.44
N VAL A 228 3.31 9.90 -2.37
CA VAL A 228 3.28 8.84 -3.36
C VAL A 228 3.24 9.42 -4.77
N ALA A 229 3.62 8.64 -5.76
CA ALA A 229 3.56 9.01 -7.17
C ALA A 229 3.11 7.82 -8.02
N ALA A 230 2.79 8.07 -9.29
CA ALA A 230 2.45 7.02 -10.23
C ALA A 230 3.66 6.08 -10.45
N PHE A 231 3.39 4.77 -10.48
CA PHE A 231 4.36 3.75 -10.89
C PHE A 231 3.94 3.19 -12.24
N ASN A 232 4.55 3.68 -13.30
CA ASN A 232 4.26 3.25 -14.67
C ASN A 232 5.09 1.98 -14.95
N LEU A 233 4.39 0.87 -15.18
CA LEU A 233 4.96 -0.47 -15.43
C LEU A 233 5.05 -0.76 -16.93
#